data_88a0b71ec0928a635c916b5425897dc6
#
_entry.id   88a0b71ec0928a635c916b5425897dc6
#
_cell.length_a   1.000
_cell.length_b   1.000
_cell.length_c   1.000
_cell.angle_alpha   90.00
_cell.angle_beta   90.00
_cell.angle_gamma   90.00
#
_symmetry.space_group_name_H-M   'P 1'
#
loop_
_entity.id
_entity.type
_entity.pdbx_description
1 polymer ?
#
loop_
_entity_poly.entity_id
_entity_poly.type
_entity_poly.pdbx_seq_one_letter_code
_entity_poly.pdbx_strand_id
1 'polypeptide(L)'
;MQPGDARKVALLLGHYEMFFAASAGASAAILGLLVVAVSVVNSDDADAKTRERRTALAGSAFLALVDAFFVSIVALTGGATVFGTSNLVMAMVCLLGTRSLVSGAKRAGNFSRGFPTRRLNIAFATISFGGYSIQLGLAIALLADAQSSALQRALVLVLVGLFGSALARAWEVTGIPRRRLPEPTDR
;
A
#
# COMPACT_ATOMS: atom_id res chain seq x y z
N MET A 1 0.66 -11.92 -34.19
CA MET A 1 1.25 -12.33 -32.90
C MET A 1 2.20 -13.48 -33.18
N GLN A 2 3.51 -13.27 -33.10
CA GLN A 2 4.48 -14.35 -33.35
C GLN A 2 4.53 -15.27 -32.11
N PRO A 3 4.61 -16.61 -32.29
CA PRO A 3 4.63 -17.55 -31.15
C PRO A 3 5.83 -17.35 -30.21
N GLY A 4 6.88 -16.69 -30.66
CA GLY A 4 8.04 -16.31 -29.84
C GLY A 4 7.78 -15.23 -28.82
N ASP A 5 6.80 -14.35 -29.05
CA ASP A 5 6.54 -13.21 -28.15
C ASP A 5 5.69 -13.62 -26.95
N ALA A 6 4.73 -14.52 -27.14
CA ALA A 6 3.96 -15.10 -26.04
C ALA A 6 4.85 -15.91 -25.07
N ARG A 7 5.87 -16.56 -25.61
CA ARG A 7 6.85 -17.33 -24.81
C ARG A 7 7.76 -16.40 -23.97
N LYS A 8 8.15 -15.23 -24.51
CA LYS A 8 8.94 -14.25 -23.75
C LYS A 8 8.15 -13.64 -22.60
N VAL A 9 6.85 -13.34 -22.80
CA VAL A 9 5.96 -12.79 -21.76
C VAL A 9 5.72 -13.81 -20.66
N ALA A 10 5.49 -15.08 -21.02
CA ALA A 10 5.37 -16.17 -20.05
C ALA A 10 6.65 -16.39 -19.22
N LEU A 11 7.83 -16.25 -19.86
CA LEU A 11 9.12 -16.34 -19.17
C LEU A 11 9.39 -15.18 -18.21
N LEU A 12 8.89 -13.98 -18.50
CA LEU A 12 9.08 -12.81 -17.63
C LEU A 12 8.21 -12.88 -16.38
N LEU A 13 6.93 -13.28 -16.51
CA LEU A 13 6.06 -13.49 -15.34
C LEU A 13 6.56 -14.67 -14.49
N GLY A 14 7.04 -15.76 -15.12
CA GLY A 14 7.69 -16.87 -14.41
C GLY A 14 8.94 -16.44 -13.63
N HIS A 15 9.66 -15.41 -14.09
CA HIS A 15 10.82 -14.87 -13.36
C HIS A 15 10.42 -14.15 -12.05
N TYR A 16 9.19 -13.63 -11.96
CA TYR A 16 8.66 -12.97 -10.78
C TYR A 16 7.69 -13.83 -9.96
N GLU A 17 7.49 -15.09 -10.34
CA GLU A 17 6.55 -15.98 -9.67
C GLU A 17 6.84 -16.12 -8.16
N MET A 18 8.11 -16.36 -7.80
CA MET A 18 8.52 -16.41 -6.40
C MET A 18 8.30 -15.08 -5.67
N PHE A 19 8.52 -13.95 -6.34
CA PHE A 19 8.26 -12.63 -5.78
C PHE A 19 6.76 -12.46 -5.49
N PHE A 20 5.88 -12.79 -6.44
CA PHE A 20 4.45 -12.66 -6.26
C PHE A 20 3.90 -13.62 -5.20
N ALA A 21 4.40 -14.86 -5.14
CA ALA A 21 4.03 -15.81 -4.10
C ALA A 21 4.44 -15.30 -2.70
N ALA A 22 5.67 -14.81 -2.56
CA ALA A 22 6.17 -14.23 -1.31
C ALA A 22 5.39 -12.96 -0.94
N SER A 23 5.11 -12.07 -1.90
CA SER A 23 4.35 -10.84 -1.69
C SER A 23 2.92 -11.12 -1.23
N ALA A 24 2.23 -12.08 -1.84
CA ALA A 24 0.90 -12.51 -1.45
C ALA A 24 0.90 -13.06 -0.01
N GLY A 25 1.82 -13.98 0.31
CA GLY A 25 1.94 -14.56 1.65
C GLY A 25 2.26 -13.52 2.72
N ALA A 26 3.23 -12.64 2.46
CA ALA A 26 3.60 -11.57 3.37
C ALA A 26 2.47 -10.56 3.58
N SER A 27 1.78 -10.16 2.51
CA SER A 27 0.64 -9.25 2.59
C SER A 27 -0.49 -9.84 3.45
N ALA A 28 -0.83 -11.12 3.23
CA ALA A 28 -1.87 -11.81 4.02
C ALA A 28 -1.50 -11.88 5.51
N ALA A 29 -0.25 -12.23 5.83
CA ALA A 29 0.22 -12.31 7.21
C ALA A 29 0.17 -10.94 7.91
N ILE A 30 0.63 -9.88 7.23
CA ILE A 30 0.64 -8.52 7.79
C ILE A 30 -0.79 -7.97 7.92
N LEU A 31 -1.69 -8.27 6.97
CA LEU A 31 -3.11 -7.94 7.08
C LEU A 31 -3.73 -8.53 8.35
N GLY A 32 -3.47 -9.82 8.61
CA GLY A 32 -3.92 -10.49 9.84
C GLY A 32 -3.37 -9.82 11.10
N LEU A 33 -2.07 -9.52 11.14
CA LEU A 33 -1.45 -8.81 12.26
C LEU A 33 -1.99 -7.40 12.45
N LEU A 34 -2.25 -6.67 11.35
CA LEU A 34 -2.81 -5.32 11.40
C LEU A 34 -4.22 -5.31 11.99
N VAL A 35 -5.07 -6.29 11.62
CA VAL A 35 -6.42 -6.44 12.18
C VAL A 35 -6.34 -6.68 13.69
N VAL A 36 -5.46 -7.59 14.12
CA VAL A 36 -5.25 -7.86 15.57
C VAL A 36 -4.73 -6.60 16.28
N ALA A 37 -3.72 -5.93 15.72
CA ALA A 37 -3.15 -4.72 16.31
C ALA A 37 -4.20 -3.61 16.48
N VAL A 38 -5.04 -3.38 15.47
CA VAL A 38 -6.12 -2.39 15.53
C VAL A 38 -7.17 -2.77 16.57
N SER A 39 -7.51 -4.06 16.69
CA SER A 39 -8.48 -4.54 17.66
C SER A 39 -7.99 -4.35 19.09
N VAL A 40 -6.71 -4.63 19.37
CA VAL A 40 -6.12 -4.45 20.72
C VAL A 40 -5.98 -2.97 21.06
N VAL A 41 -5.50 -2.16 20.15
CA VAL A 41 -5.25 -0.72 20.38
C VAL A 41 -6.54 0.08 20.57
N ASN A 42 -7.65 -0.36 19.98
CA ASN A 42 -8.95 0.32 20.17
C ASN A 42 -9.53 0.11 21.59
N SER A 43 -9.02 -0.83 22.38
CA SER A 43 -9.40 -1.05 23.78
C SER A 43 -8.68 -0.12 24.77
N ASP A 44 -7.62 0.59 24.36
CA ASP A 44 -6.92 1.55 25.21
C ASP A 44 -7.67 2.88 25.32
N ASP A 45 -7.54 3.55 26.49
CA ASP A 45 -8.13 4.87 26.82
C ASP A 45 -7.48 6.05 26.02
N ALA A 46 -7.12 5.82 24.75
CA ALA A 46 -6.60 6.87 23.90
C ALA A 46 -7.68 7.93 23.59
N ASP A 47 -7.30 9.19 23.57
CA ASP A 47 -8.16 10.28 23.17
C ASP A 47 -8.73 10.06 21.75
N ALA A 48 -9.92 10.59 21.47
CA ALA A 48 -10.64 10.40 20.20
C ALA A 48 -9.77 10.73 18.98
N LYS A 49 -8.91 11.76 19.08
CA LYS A 49 -8.00 12.17 18.00
C LYS A 49 -6.92 11.15 17.69
N THR A 50 -6.32 10.58 18.72
CA THR A 50 -5.27 9.55 18.57
C THR A 50 -5.89 8.30 17.94
N ARG A 51 -7.08 7.90 18.37
CA ARG A 51 -7.83 6.77 17.81
C ARG A 51 -8.14 6.99 16.32
N GLU A 52 -8.66 8.16 15.96
CA GLU A 52 -9.00 8.47 14.57
C GLU A 52 -7.78 8.49 13.65
N ARG A 53 -6.65 9.07 14.12
CA ARG A 53 -5.39 9.03 13.38
C ARG A 53 -4.91 7.61 13.15
N ARG A 54 -4.92 6.76 14.17
CA ARG A 54 -4.53 5.36 14.08
C ARG A 54 -5.42 4.61 13.09
N THR A 55 -6.73 4.84 13.13
CA THR A 55 -7.67 4.24 12.19
C THR A 55 -7.39 4.67 10.74
N ALA A 56 -7.08 5.93 10.50
CA ALA A 56 -6.74 6.42 9.16
C ALA A 56 -5.42 5.82 8.64
N LEU A 57 -4.39 5.72 9.48
CA LEU A 57 -3.13 5.08 9.13
C LEU A 57 -3.30 3.59 8.87
N ALA A 58 -4.02 2.88 9.74
CA ALA A 58 -4.33 1.48 9.59
C ALA A 58 -5.13 1.23 8.30
N GLY A 59 -6.16 2.02 8.03
CA GLY A 59 -6.95 1.92 6.80
C GLY A 59 -6.13 2.14 5.53
N SER A 60 -5.19 3.10 5.56
CA SER A 60 -4.30 3.34 4.41
C SER A 60 -3.25 2.23 4.22
N ALA A 61 -2.74 1.64 5.30
CA ALA A 61 -1.86 0.47 5.24
C ALA A 61 -2.63 -0.76 4.73
N PHE A 62 -3.85 -0.96 5.23
CA PHE A 62 -4.73 -2.03 4.80
C PHE A 62 -4.98 -1.99 3.29
N LEU A 63 -5.34 -0.84 2.72
CA LEU A 63 -5.56 -0.69 1.27
C LEU A 63 -4.32 -1.09 0.46
N ALA A 64 -3.12 -0.67 0.88
CA ALA A 64 -1.91 -0.99 0.14
C ALA A 64 -1.51 -2.48 0.26
N LEU A 65 -1.80 -3.12 1.41
CA LEU A 65 -1.57 -4.55 1.58
C LEU A 65 -2.58 -5.39 0.80
N VAL A 66 -3.83 -4.96 0.74
CA VAL A 66 -4.88 -5.58 -0.08
C VAL A 66 -4.52 -5.47 -1.56
N ASP A 67 -4.05 -4.30 -2.02
CA ASP A 67 -3.56 -4.11 -3.39
C ASP A 67 -2.43 -5.10 -3.71
N ALA A 68 -1.37 -5.13 -2.88
CA ALA A 68 -0.25 -6.04 -3.05
C ALA A 68 -0.68 -7.51 -3.06
N PHE A 69 -1.61 -7.89 -2.18
CA PHE A 69 -2.14 -9.25 -2.09
C PHE A 69 -2.88 -9.66 -3.36
N PHE A 70 -3.92 -8.89 -3.76
CA PHE A 70 -4.74 -9.25 -4.91
C PHE A 70 -3.97 -9.20 -6.23
N VAL A 71 -3.16 -8.16 -6.44
CA VAL A 71 -2.34 -8.06 -7.64
C VAL A 71 -1.35 -9.21 -7.73
N SER A 72 -0.75 -9.63 -6.60
CA SER A 72 0.18 -10.75 -6.57
C SER A 72 -0.50 -12.09 -6.88
N ILE A 73 -1.68 -12.37 -6.31
CA ILE A 73 -2.43 -13.60 -6.62
C ILE A 73 -2.81 -13.64 -8.10
N VAL A 74 -3.32 -12.52 -8.63
CA VAL A 74 -3.72 -12.47 -10.03
C VAL A 74 -2.53 -12.60 -10.96
N ALA A 75 -1.37 -12.05 -10.60
CA ALA A 75 -0.13 -12.22 -11.36
C ALA A 75 0.31 -13.68 -11.47
N LEU A 76 0.04 -14.51 -10.43
CA LEU A 76 0.34 -15.94 -10.43
C LEU A 76 -0.60 -16.77 -11.32
N THR A 77 -1.82 -16.29 -11.55
CA THR A 77 -2.87 -17.05 -12.25
C THR A 77 -3.08 -16.65 -13.70
N GLY A 78 -2.58 -15.47 -14.10
CA GLY A 78 -2.91 -14.86 -15.39
C GLY A 78 -1.73 -14.40 -16.22
N GLY A 79 -2.01 -14.10 -17.51
CA GLY A 79 -1.06 -13.46 -18.42
C GLY A 79 -0.98 -11.94 -18.19
N ALA A 80 -0.16 -11.26 -18.99
CA ALA A 80 0.09 -9.82 -18.89
C ALA A 80 -1.19 -8.96 -18.92
N THR A 81 -2.19 -9.34 -19.70
CA THR A 81 -3.48 -8.63 -19.79
C THR A 81 -4.24 -8.73 -18.47
N VAL A 82 -4.28 -9.93 -17.87
CA VAL A 82 -4.96 -10.15 -16.58
C VAL A 82 -4.24 -9.40 -15.47
N PHE A 83 -2.90 -9.41 -15.48
CA PHE A 83 -2.07 -8.63 -14.58
C PHE A 83 -2.31 -7.12 -14.75
N GLY A 84 -2.35 -6.61 -15.99
CA GLY A 84 -2.65 -5.20 -16.28
C GLY A 84 -4.05 -4.80 -15.78
N THR A 85 -5.06 -5.62 -16.05
CA THR A 85 -6.45 -5.36 -15.62
C THR A 85 -6.58 -5.37 -14.10
N SER A 86 -5.94 -6.30 -13.41
CA SER A 86 -5.96 -6.33 -11.93
C SER A 86 -5.31 -5.10 -11.32
N ASN A 87 -4.16 -4.67 -11.85
CA ASN A 87 -3.51 -3.43 -11.42
C ASN A 87 -4.39 -2.21 -11.65
N LEU A 88 -5.09 -2.13 -12.79
CA LEU A 88 -6.01 -1.03 -13.10
C LEU A 88 -7.17 -0.97 -12.11
N VAL A 89 -7.83 -2.10 -11.87
CA VAL A 89 -8.97 -2.18 -10.93
C VAL A 89 -8.52 -1.84 -9.51
N MET A 90 -7.41 -2.44 -9.05
CA MET A 90 -6.92 -2.22 -7.71
C MET A 90 -6.42 -0.79 -7.48
N ALA A 91 -5.71 -0.20 -8.46
CA ALA A 91 -5.31 1.21 -8.39
C ALA A 91 -6.52 2.14 -8.27
N MET A 92 -7.60 1.88 -9.03
CA MET A 92 -8.84 2.66 -8.95
C MET A 92 -9.49 2.52 -7.57
N VAL A 93 -9.64 1.31 -7.05
CA VAL A 93 -10.20 1.06 -5.71
C VAL A 93 -9.36 1.76 -4.64
N CYS A 94 -8.04 1.66 -4.72
CA CYS A 94 -7.13 2.28 -3.75
C CYS A 94 -7.12 3.81 -3.85
N LEU A 95 -7.25 4.40 -5.03
CA LEU A 95 -7.40 5.85 -5.21
C LEU A 95 -8.69 6.36 -4.56
N LEU A 96 -9.82 5.68 -4.81
CA LEU A 96 -11.11 6.03 -4.22
C LEU A 96 -11.07 5.86 -2.69
N GLY A 97 -10.51 4.77 -2.19
CA GLY A 97 -10.30 4.52 -0.77
C GLY A 97 -9.42 5.59 -0.10
N THR A 98 -8.30 5.93 -0.72
CA THR A 98 -7.39 6.98 -0.22
C THR A 98 -8.10 8.34 -0.19
N ARG A 99 -8.85 8.68 -1.25
CA ARG A 99 -9.65 9.92 -1.28
C ARG A 99 -10.68 9.95 -0.15
N SER A 100 -11.36 8.85 0.11
CA SER A 100 -12.33 8.73 1.21
C SER A 100 -11.66 8.95 2.57
N LEU A 101 -10.52 8.29 2.82
CA LEU A 101 -9.75 8.46 4.06
C LEU A 101 -9.27 9.89 4.27
N VAL A 102 -8.73 10.53 3.21
CA VAL A 102 -8.27 11.93 3.27
C VAL A 102 -9.44 12.89 3.50
N SER A 103 -10.58 12.68 2.87
CA SER A 103 -11.76 13.54 3.07
C SER A 103 -12.36 13.36 4.47
N GLY A 104 -12.37 12.15 5.02
CA GLY A 104 -12.73 11.88 6.41
C GLY A 104 -11.82 12.63 7.39
N ALA A 105 -10.51 12.48 7.24
CA ALA A 105 -9.52 13.16 8.07
C ALA A 105 -9.58 14.69 7.97
N LYS A 106 -9.92 15.25 6.81
CA LYS A 106 -10.16 16.71 6.66
C LYS A 106 -11.39 17.19 7.43
N ARG A 107 -12.51 16.45 7.36
CA ARG A 107 -13.75 16.79 8.08
C ARG A 107 -13.53 16.76 9.60
N ALA A 108 -12.74 15.82 10.07
CA ALA A 108 -12.39 15.69 11.49
C ALA A 108 -11.39 16.74 11.99
N GLY A 109 -10.91 17.66 11.16
CA GLY A 109 -9.96 18.72 11.53
C GLY A 109 -8.54 18.23 11.82
N ASN A 110 -8.21 16.99 11.48
CA ASN A 110 -6.91 16.37 11.76
C ASN A 110 -5.74 16.98 10.97
N PHE A 111 -6.03 17.77 9.94
CA PHE A 111 -5.01 18.50 9.17
C PHE A 111 -4.61 19.84 9.77
N SER A 112 -5.30 20.30 10.84
CA SER A 112 -5.19 21.70 11.30
C SER A 112 -4.23 21.94 12.45
N ARG A 113 -3.71 20.92 13.15
CA ARG A 113 -2.94 21.13 14.39
C ARG A 113 -1.75 20.17 14.55
N GLY A 114 -0.55 20.76 14.75
CA GLY A 114 0.69 20.07 15.12
C GLY A 114 1.65 19.81 13.94
N PHE A 115 2.72 20.61 13.86
CA PHE A 115 3.66 20.67 12.73
C PHE A 115 4.30 19.33 12.32
N PRO A 116 4.79 18.45 13.22
CA PRO A 116 5.43 17.21 12.78
C PRO A 116 4.41 16.17 12.28
N THR A 117 3.26 16.06 12.91
CA THR A 117 2.21 15.08 12.58
C THR A 117 1.51 15.40 11.26
N ARG A 118 1.31 16.68 10.97
CA ARG A 118 0.70 17.13 9.71
C ARG A 118 1.57 16.80 8.50
N ARG A 119 2.88 17.04 8.58
CA ARG A 119 3.82 16.71 7.49
C ARG A 119 3.84 15.22 7.18
N LEU A 120 3.85 14.39 8.20
CA LEU A 120 3.85 12.94 8.04
C LEU A 120 2.55 12.43 7.39
N ASN A 121 1.40 12.92 7.83
CA ASN A 121 0.11 12.53 7.26
C ASN A 121 -0.03 13.00 5.79
N ILE A 122 0.43 14.21 5.48
CA ILE A 122 0.45 14.71 4.10
C ILE A 122 1.41 13.87 3.26
N ALA A 123 2.61 13.57 3.75
CA ALA A 123 3.58 12.74 3.03
C ALA A 123 3.00 11.34 2.71
N PHE A 124 2.39 10.67 3.67
CA PHE A 124 1.76 9.37 3.44
C PHE A 124 0.59 9.44 2.45
N ALA A 125 -0.25 10.48 2.54
CA ALA A 125 -1.33 10.68 1.59
C ALA A 125 -0.80 10.95 0.18
N THR A 126 0.24 11.78 0.05
CA THR A 126 0.86 12.11 -1.24
C THR A 126 1.55 10.89 -1.86
N ILE A 127 2.30 10.11 -1.06
CA ILE A 127 2.96 8.88 -1.52
C ILE A 127 1.91 7.87 -2.00
N SER A 128 0.80 7.68 -1.25
CA SER A 128 -0.26 6.76 -1.64
C SER A 128 -0.94 7.22 -2.92
N PHE A 129 -1.36 8.47 -2.98
CA PHE A 129 -2.06 9.00 -4.15
C PHE A 129 -1.16 9.00 -5.39
N GLY A 130 0.10 9.41 -5.24
CA GLY A 130 1.11 9.37 -6.30
C GLY A 130 1.39 7.93 -6.76
N GLY A 131 1.61 7.01 -5.83
CA GLY A 131 1.88 5.60 -6.13
C GLY A 131 0.74 4.94 -6.90
N TYR A 132 -0.51 5.09 -6.43
CA TYR A 132 -1.67 4.53 -7.14
C TYR A 132 -1.96 5.21 -8.47
N SER A 133 -1.67 6.52 -8.61
CA SER A 133 -1.80 7.21 -9.90
C SER A 133 -0.78 6.71 -10.91
N ILE A 134 0.46 6.46 -10.48
CA ILE A 134 1.51 5.86 -11.31
C ILE A 134 1.12 4.43 -11.67
N GLN A 135 0.65 3.63 -10.71
CA GLN A 135 0.18 2.26 -10.94
C GLN A 135 -0.95 2.24 -11.98
N LEU A 136 -1.93 3.15 -11.87
CA LEU A 136 -3.04 3.29 -12.83
C LEU A 136 -2.52 3.62 -14.23
N GLY A 137 -1.64 4.60 -14.36
CA GLY A 137 -1.05 4.98 -15.64
C GLY A 137 -0.25 3.86 -16.30
N LEU A 138 0.57 3.16 -15.51
CA LEU A 138 1.34 2.01 -15.99
C LEU A 138 0.44 0.83 -16.37
N ALA A 139 -0.65 0.60 -15.63
CA ALA A 139 -1.63 -0.45 -15.95
C ALA A 139 -2.33 -0.17 -17.28
N ILE A 140 -2.74 1.07 -17.53
CA ILE A 140 -3.31 1.50 -18.82
C ILE A 140 -2.29 1.31 -19.96
N ALA A 141 -1.05 1.75 -19.76
CA ALA A 141 0.01 1.57 -20.74
C ALA A 141 0.30 0.08 -21.02
N LEU A 142 0.29 -0.77 -19.97
CA LEU A 142 0.47 -2.22 -20.13
C LEU A 142 -0.69 -2.88 -20.89
N LEU A 143 -1.91 -2.39 -20.74
CA LEU A 143 -3.05 -2.90 -21.50
C LEU A 143 -2.97 -2.50 -22.98
N ALA A 144 -2.35 -1.36 -23.30
CA ALA A 144 -2.08 -0.94 -24.66
C ALA A 144 -0.90 -1.70 -25.31
N ASP A 145 0.12 -2.04 -24.50
CA ASP A 145 1.29 -2.83 -24.93
C ASP A 145 1.58 -3.94 -23.88
N ALA A 146 0.79 -5.02 -23.96
CA ALA A 146 0.87 -6.14 -23.03
C ALA A 146 2.20 -6.91 -23.08
N GLN A 147 3.03 -6.66 -24.09
CA GLN A 147 4.33 -7.33 -24.26
C GLN A 147 5.50 -6.54 -23.70
N SER A 148 5.29 -5.31 -23.25
CA SER A 148 6.34 -4.45 -22.71
C SER A 148 6.86 -4.96 -21.39
N SER A 149 8.04 -5.56 -21.41
CA SER A 149 8.74 -6.01 -20.20
C SER A 149 9.15 -4.84 -19.29
N ALA A 150 9.36 -3.66 -19.86
CA ALA A 150 9.68 -2.46 -19.10
C ALA A 150 8.49 -2.00 -18.24
N LEU A 151 7.27 -2.02 -18.79
CA LEU A 151 6.05 -1.67 -18.05
C LEU A 151 5.75 -2.68 -16.94
N GLN A 152 5.94 -3.98 -17.20
CA GLN A 152 5.77 -5.02 -16.17
C GLN A 152 6.75 -4.81 -15.01
N ARG A 153 8.04 -4.55 -15.29
CA ARG A 153 9.03 -4.25 -14.25
C ARG A 153 8.69 -2.99 -13.48
N ALA A 154 8.26 -1.93 -14.17
CA ALA A 154 7.86 -0.68 -13.53
C ALA A 154 6.69 -0.89 -12.56
N LEU A 155 5.67 -1.69 -12.95
CA LEU A 155 4.56 -2.06 -12.06
C LEU A 155 5.03 -2.84 -10.83
N VAL A 156 5.93 -3.83 -11.00
CA VAL A 156 6.51 -4.56 -9.87
C VAL A 156 7.23 -3.62 -8.90
N LEU A 157 8.03 -2.68 -9.41
CA LEU A 157 8.71 -1.69 -8.57
C LEU A 157 7.75 -0.77 -7.82
N VAL A 158 6.66 -0.35 -8.47
CA VAL A 158 5.60 0.46 -7.81
C VAL A 158 4.94 -0.35 -6.69
N LEU A 159 4.63 -1.63 -6.94
CA LEU A 159 4.06 -2.52 -5.91
C LEU A 159 5.02 -2.69 -4.72
N VAL A 160 6.32 -2.87 -4.96
CA VAL A 160 7.34 -2.93 -3.89
C VAL A 160 7.34 -1.63 -3.08
N GLY A 161 7.30 -0.48 -3.75
CA GLY A 161 7.24 0.83 -3.09
C GLY A 161 5.97 1.02 -2.25
N LEU A 162 4.82 0.65 -2.78
CA LEU A 162 3.54 0.70 -2.06
C LEU A 162 3.53 -0.26 -0.86
N PHE A 163 4.03 -1.48 -1.03
CA PHE A 163 4.18 -2.44 0.05
C PHE A 163 5.11 -1.93 1.16
N GLY A 164 6.28 -1.39 0.81
CA GLY A 164 7.19 -0.77 1.78
C GLY A 164 6.56 0.40 2.53
N SER A 165 5.78 1.23 1.83
CA SER A 165 5.04 2.34 2.46
C SER A 165 3.91 1.84 3.38
N ALA A 166 3.30 0.69 3.06
CA ALA A 166 2.30 0.04 3.91
C ALA A 166 2.92 -0.47 5.22
N LEU A 167 4.10 -1.11 5.13
CA LEU A 167 4.85 -1.56 6.30
C LEU A 167 5.22 -0.40 7.23
N ALA A 168 5.70 0.71 6.68
CA ALA A 168 6.03 1.90 7.46
C ALA A 168 4.80 2.44 8.22
N ARG A 169 3.63 2.44 7.59
CA ARG A 169 2.36 2.85 8.21
C ARG A 169 1.87 1.85 9.26
N ALA A 170 1.97 0.57 8.97
CA ALA A 170 1.61 -0.49 9.92
C ALA A 170 2.46 -0.39 11.20
N TRP A 171 3.76 -0.10 11.04
CA TRP A 171 4.66 0.15 12.16
C TRP A 171 4.25 1.37 12.99
N GLU A 172 3.84 2.47 12.38
CA GLU A 172 3.34 3.67 13.07
C GLU A 172 2.05 3.38 13.87
N VAL A 173 1.21 2.45 13.41
CA VAL A 173 -0.03 2.05 14.10
C VAL A 173 0.26 1.28 15.38
N THR A 174 1.28 0.41 15.38
CA THR A 174 1.63 -0.42 16.55
C THR A 174 2.12 0.41 17.73
N GLY A 175 2.50 1.68 17.48
CA GLY A 175 2.71 2.64 18.56
C GLY A 175 3.75 2.23 19.58
N ILE A 176 4.80 1.47 19.19
CA ILE A 176 5.91 1.19 20.11
C ILE A 176 6.41 2.53 20.61
N PRO A 177 6.22 2.88 21.90
CA PRO A 177 6.58 4.19 22.39
C PRO A 177 8.08 4.35 22.12
N ARG A 178 8.45 5.36 21.31
CA ARG A 178 9.82 5.84 21.37
C ARG A 178 10.05 6.19 22.82
N ARG A 179 10.80 5.34 23.54
CA ARG A 179 11.23 5.62 24.92
C ARG A 179 11.75 7.07 24.88
N ARG A 180 10.99 8.01 25.43
CA ARG A 180 11.55 9.28 25.81
C ARG A 180 12.64 8.93 26.78
N LEU A 181 13.90 9.17 26.39
CA LEU A 181 15.00 9.12 27.34
C LEU A 181 14.54 9.98 28.52
N PRO A 182 14.67 9.51 29.77
CA PRO A 182 14.33 10.31 30.92
C PRO A 182 15.11 11.63 30.79
N GLU A 183 14.38 12.73 30.87
CA GLU A 183 15.02 14.05 30.94
C GLU A 183 16.07 14.01 32.05
N PRO A 184 17.33 14.45 31.81
CA PRO A 184 18.33 14.53 32.87
C PRO A 184 17.72 15.40 33.98
N THR A 185 17.46 14.79 35.13
CA THR A 185 17.09 15.50 36.33
C THR A 185 18.29 16.36 36.68
N ASP A 186 18.22 17.66 36.35
CA ASP A 186 19.15 18.66 36.88
C ASP A 186 19.09 18.60 38.41
N ARG A 187 20.18 18.08 39.00
CA ARG A 187 20.48 18.19 40.43
C ARG A 187 21.35 19.42 40.66
#